data_f7211dbdff5193b8a827dea7fed32cf7
#
_entry.id   f7211dbdff5193b8a827dea7fed32cf7
#
_cell.length_a   1.000
_cell.length_b   1.000
_cell.length_c   1.000
_cell.angle_alpha   90.00
_cell.angle_beta   90.00
_cell.angle_gamma   90.00
#
_symmetry.space_group_name_H-M   'P 1'
#
loop_
_entity.id
_entity.type
_entity.pdbx_description
1 polymer ?
#
loop_
_entity_poly.entity_id
_entity_poly.type
_entity_poly.pdbx_seq_one_letter_code
_entity_poly.pdbx_strand_id
1 'polypeptide(L)'
;MPLLLAMGTNLAWTQGHILASGWWNWFQQLPLELRLTLPDGTRLLGVHAAPGMDDGPGIIPLLSDDELHTLLAPAQADLVIVGHTHVPLDRTIDHVRVFNLGSISNPMRPRVEASYAILEADTTGHNLQPRYVDYDRQAVIAGLQRVKHPTIDFLTKFIQGEITPPWSKP
;
A
#
# COMPACT_ATOMS: atom_id res chain seq x y z
N MET A 1 7.08 -5.39 22.95
CA MET A 1 8.24 -5.37 22.03
C MET A 1 8.29 -3.98 21.38
N PRO A 2 9.46 -3.30 21.34
CA PRO A 2 9.58 -2.01 20.65
C PRO A 2 9.16 -2.11 19.18
N LEU A 3 8.57 -1.05 18.64
CA LEU A 3 7.98 -1.04 17.28
C LEU A 3 8.98 -1.50 16.20
N LEU A 4 10.18 -0.93 16.19
CA LEU A 4 11.21 -1.28 15.21
C LEU A 4 11.60 -2.76 15.26
N LEU A 5 11.67 -3.35 16.46
CA LEU A 5 11.95 -4.77 16.61
C LEU A 5 10.81 -5.63 16.08
N ALA A 6 9.55 -5.22 16.31
CA ALA A 6 8.39 -5.91 15.78
C ALA A 6 8.38 -5.88 14.24
N MET A 7 8.63 -4.72 13.64
CA MET A 7 8.71 -4.56 12.19
C MET A 7 9.83 -5.42 11.59
N GLY A 8 11.06 -5.32 12.13
CA GLY A 8 12.19 -6.10 11.66
C GLY A 8 11.96 -7.62 11.78
N THR A 9 11.37 -8.07 12.90
CA THR A 9 11.02 -9.48 13.09
C THR A 9 9.98 -9.95 12.08
N ASN A 10 8.95 -9.12 11.79
CA ASN A 10 7.93 -9.41 10.79
C ASN A 10 8.53 -9.56 9.39
N LEU A 11 9.38 -8.62 8.99
CA LEU A 11 10.05 -8.65 7.68
C LEU A 11 10.97 -9.86 7.54
N ALA A 12 11.79 -10.16 8.55
CA ALA A 12 12.69 -11.31 8.55
C ALA A 12 11.93 -12.64 8.47
N TRP A 13 10.79 -12.76 9.19
CA TRP A 13 9.94 -13.94 9.11
C TRP A 13 9.33 -14.11 7.73
N THR A 14 8.81 -13.02 7.15
CA THR A 14 8.22 -13.01 5.80
C THR A 14 9.26 -13.41 4.76
N GLN A 15 10.47 -12.84 4.83
CA GLN A 15 11.58 -13.20 3.95
C GLN A 15 11.94 -14.68 4.06
N GLY A 16 12.06 -15.19 5.29
CA GLY A 16 12.32 -16.61 5.53
C GLY A 16 11.23 -17.53 4.97
N HIS A 17 9.97 -17.11 5.07
CA HIS A 17 8.85 -17.86 4.52
C HIS A 17 8.85 -17.89 2.98
N ILE A 18 9.12 -16.77 2.33
CA ILE A 18 9.26 -16.68 0.86
C ILE A 18 10.39 -17.59 0.38
N LEU A 19 11.55 -17.57 1.07
CA LEU A 19 12.69 -18.45 0.80
C LEU A 19 12.31 -19.93 0.92
N ALA A 20 11.70 -20.31 2.04
CA ALA A 20 11.33 -21.70 2.31
C ALA A 20 10.22 -22.21 1.36
N SER A 21 9.37 -21.34 0.84
CA SER A 21 8.32 -21.67 -0.10
C SER A 21 8.79 -21.73 -1.57
N GLY A 22 10.06 -21.47 -1.86
CA GLY A 22 10.63 -21.50 -3.20
C GLY A 22 10.30 -20.29 -4.09
N TRP A 23 9.67 -19.25 -3.54
CA TRP A 23 9.25 -18.05 -4.28
C TRP A 23 10.34 -16.98 -4.39
N TRP A 24 11.50 -17.18 -3.77
CA TRP A 24 12.56 -16.17 -3.69
C TRP A 24 13.05 -15.69 -5.06
N ASN A 25 13.33 -16.60 -5.99
CA ASN A 25 13.82 -16.25 -7.33
C ASN A 25 12.81 -15.42 -8.13
N TRP A 26 11.52 -15.70 -7.97
CA TRP A 26 10.46 -14.91 -8.60
C TRP A 26 10.37 -13.53 -7.93
N PHE A 27 10.39 -13.48 -6.60
CA PHE A 27 10.29 -12.24 -5.83
C PHE A 27 11.41 -11.24 -6.16
N GLN A 28 12.66 -11.72 -6.31
CA GLN A 28 13.81 -10.89 -6.68
C GLN A 28 13.70 -10.26 -8.08
N GLN A 29 12.88 -10.82 -8.95
CA GLN A 29 12.72 -10.35 -10.33
C GLN A 29 11.57 -9.34 -10.47
N LEU A 30 10.81 -9.10 -9.40
CA LEU A 30 9.75 -8.10 -9.45
C LEU A 30 10.34 -6.70 -9.64
N PRO A 31 9.80 -5.91 -10.58
CA PRO A 31 10.25 -4.53 -10.76
C PRO A 31 9.82 -3.67 -9.57
N LEU A 32 10.60 -2.66 -9.22
CA LEU A 32 10.24 -1.66 -8.20
C LEU A 32 9.16 -0.70 -8.69
N GLU A 33 9.04 -0.52 -9.99
CA GLU A 33 8.02 0.31 -10.64
C GLU A 33 7.30 -0.46 -11.73
N LEU A 34 5.99 -0.25 -11.85
CA LEU A 34 5.18 -0.70 -12.96
C LEU A 34 4.78 0.51 -13.81
N ARG A 35 5.17 0.52 -15.09
CA ARG A 35 4.77 1.58 -16.03
C ARG A 35 3.93 0.99 -17.16
N LEU A 36 2.75 1.57 -17.37
CA LEU A 36 1.82 1.16 -18.41
C LEU A 36 1.31 2.40 -19.14
N THR A 37 0.94 2.24 -20.40
CA THR A 37 0.09 3.19 -21.11
C THR A 37 -1.29 2.56 -21.28
N LEU A 38 -2.32 3.20 -20.75
CA LEU A 38 -3.69 2.74 -20.87
C LEU A 38 -4.19 2.96 -22.30
N PRO A 39 -5.28 2.28 -22.73
CA PRO A 39 -5.81 2.41 -24.07
C PRO A 39 -6.21 3.83 -24.49
N ASP A 40 -6.57 4.69 -23.51
CA ASP A 40 -6.88 6.12 -23.70
C ASP A 40 -5.65 7.03 -23.79
N GLY A 41 -4.44 6.45 -23.73
CA GLY A 41 -3.18 7.17 -23.74
C GLY A 41 -2.67 7.61 -22.36
N THR A 42 -3.44 7.41 -21.28
CA THR A 42 -3.02 7.75 -19.91
C THR A 42 -1.77 6.95 -19.51
N ARG A 43 -0.73 7.65 -19.06
CA ARG A 43 0.50 7.04 -18.54
C ARG A 43 0.29 6.71 -17.07
N LEU A 44 0.37 5.42 -16.73
CA LEU A 44 0.23 4.92 -15.37
C LEU A 44 1.59 4.55 -14.81
N LEU A 45 1.86 4.98 -13.57
CA LEU A 45 2.98 4.55 -12.74
C LEU A 45 2.44 3.87 -11.47
N GLY A 46 2.80 2.62 -11.25
CA GLY A 46 2.60 1.92 -9.97
C GLY A 46 3.92 1.83 -9.21
N VAL A 47 3.97 2.34 -7.99
CA VAL A 47 5.13 2.28 -7.09
C VAL A 47 4.68 2.01 -5.65
N HIS A 48 5.62 1.59 -4.77
CA HIS A 48 5.24 1.28 -3.40
C HIS A 48 4.98 2.55 -2.56
N ALA A 49 5.97 3.43 -2.39
CA ALA A 49 5.87 4.58 -1.49
C ALA A 49 5.64 5.90 -2.22
N ALA A 50 6.52 6.25 -3.17
CA ALA A 50 6.42 7.45 -4.01
C ALA A 50 7.29 7.27 -5.26
N PRO A 51 7.10 8.07 -6.34
CA PRO A 51 7.94 8.00 -7.52
C PRO A 51 9.45 8.09 -7.19
N GLY A 52 10.20 7.06 -7.63
CA GLY A 52 11.63 6.93 -7.31
C GLY A 52 11.98 6.47 -5.89
N MET A 53 10.97 6.11 -5.07
CA MET A 53 11.18 5.64 -3.69
C MET A 53 10.28 4.43 -3.40
N ASP A 54 10.87 3.36 -2.90
CA ASP A 54 10.17 2.15 -2.47
C ASP A 54 9.93 2.09 -0.94
N ASP A 55 10.49 3.02 -0.18
CA ASP A 55 10.33 3.20 1.27
C ASP A 55 10.21 4.69 1.67
N GLY A 56 10.50 5.03 2.95
CA GLY A 56 10.47 6.40 3.47
C GLY A 56 9.08 6.83 3.96
N PRO A 57 8.75 8.14 3.95
CA PRO A 57 7.48 8.63 4.49
C PRO A 57 6.26 8.29 3.64
N GLY A 58 6.45 8.01 2.34
CA GLY A 58 5.37 7.80 1.38
C GLY A 58 4.47 9.02 1.17
N ILE A 59 3.38 8.83 0.44
CA ILE A 59 2.40 9.90 0.18
C ILE A 59 1.26 9.80 1.18
N ILE A 60 1.19 10.80 2.09
CA ILE A 60 0.17 10.89 3.15
C ILE A 60 -0.87 11.96 2.83
N PRO A 61 -2.10 11.88 3.40
CA PRO A 61 -3.17 12.86 3.13
C PRO A 61 -2.87 14.30 3.55
N LEU A 62 -1.94 14.49 4.50
CA LEU A 62 -1.62 15.82 5.06
C LEU A 62 -0.56 16.60 4.28
N LEU A 63 0.04 16.01 3.23
CA LEU A 63 0.96 16.76 2.39
C LEU A 63 0.27 17.98 1.77
N SER A 64 0.93 19.11 1.82
CA SER A 64 0.54 20.31 1.06
C SER A 64 0.62 20.03 -0.45
N ASP A 65 0.01 20.90 -1.24
CA ASP A 65 0.06 20.78 -2.70
C ASP A 65 1.50 20.90 -3.21
N ASP A 66 2.31 21.80 -2.65
CA ASP A 66 3.72 21.99 -3.02
C ASP A 66 4.58 20.76 -2.69
N GLU A 67 4.38 20.14 -1.52
CA GLU A 67 5.08 18.92 -1.13
C GLU A 67 4.69 17.76 -2.06
N LEU A 68 3.39 17.62 -2.34
CA LEU A 68 2.90 16.57 -3.24
C LEU A 68 3.39 16.79 -4.67
N HIS A 69 3.38 18.03 -5.17
CA HIS A 69 3.96 18.39 -6.46
C HIS A 69 5.43 17.96 -6.55
N THR A 70 6.22 18.28 -5.52
CA THR A 70 7.64 17.89 -5.46
C THR A 70 7.84 16.38 -5.51
N LEU A 71 7.03 15.61 -4.75
CA LEU A 71 7.10 14.15 -4.73
C LEU A 71 6.65 13.51 -6.05
N LEU A 72 5.70 14.12 -6.76
CA LEU A 72 5.20 13.62 -8.03
C LEU A 72 6.05 14.03 -9.24
N ALA A 73 6.94 15.02 -9.11
CA ALA A 73 7.76 15.51 -10.22
C ALA A 73 8.55 14.41 -10.99
N PRO A 74 9.13 13.38 -10.33
CA PRO A 74 9.81 12.30 -11.04
C PRO A 74 8.88 11.30 -11.74
N ALA A 75 7.56 11.34 -11.51
CA ALA A 75 6.62 10.31 -11.96
C ALA A 75 6.61 10.12 -13.47
N GLN A 76 6.64 11.20 -14.25
CA GLN A 76 6.46 11.19 -15.71
C GLN A 76 5.19 10.39 -16.11
N ALA A 77 4.12 10.54 -15.35
CA ALA A 77 2.87 9.81 -15.47
C ALA A 77 1.67 10.75 -15.20
N ASP A 78 0.51 10.36 -15.69
CA ASP A 78 -0.75 11.08 -15.51
C ASP A 78 -1.56 10.47 -14.34
N LEU A 79 -1.36 9.16 -14.08
CA LEU A 79 -1.95 8.42 -12.98
C LEU A 79 -0.84 7.70 -12.18
N VAL A 80 -0.71 8.02 -10.90
CA VAL A 80 0.25 7.39 -9.98
C VAL A 80 -0.50 6.59 -8.92
N ILE A 81 -0.23 5.29 -8.86
CA ILE A 81 -0.81 4.38 -7.86
C ILE A 81 0.25 4.03 -6.84
N VAL A 82 -0.06 4.26 -5.56
CA VAL A 82 0.84 4.02 -4.43
C VAL A 82 0.17 3.20 -3.31
N GLY A 83 0.98 2.74 -2.37
CA GLY A 83 0.55 2.05 -1.15
C GLY A 83 1.27 2.61 0.08
N HIS A 84 2.06 1.77 0.77
CA HIS A 84 3.00 2.08 1.84
C HIS A 84 2.39 2.66 3.12
N THR A 85 1.66 3.76 3.03
CA THR A 85 1.08 4.46 4.19
C THR A 85 -0.15 3.76 4.77
N HIS A 86 -0.72 2.79 4.05
CA HIS A 86 -1.94 2.05 4.39
C HIS A 86 -3.20 2.92 4.54
N VAL A 87 -3.15 4.17 4.12
CA VAL A 87 -4.28 5.11 4.19
C VAL A 87 -4.72 5.47 2.78
N PRO A 88 -5.99 5.20 2.43
CA PRO A 88 -6.50 5.56 1.13
C PRO A 88 -6.39 7.06 0.85
N LEU A 89 -6.00 7.42 -0.36
CA LEU A 89 -5.90 8.78 -0.86
C LEU A 89 -6.31 8.84 -2.32
N ASP A 90 -7.02 9.90 -2.70
CA ASP A 90 -7.31 10.23 -4.10
C ASP A 90 -7.19 11.75 -4.24
N ARG A 91 -6.10 12.21 -4.86
CA ARG A 91 -5.84 13.64 -5.07
C ARG A 91 -5.32 13.86 -6.48
N THR A 92 -5.62 15.03 -7.02
CA THR A 92 -5.04 15.49 -8.29
C THR A 92 -4.30 16.79 -8.05
N ILE A 93 -3.05 16.85 -8.48
CA ILE A 93 -2.19 18.03 -8.49
C ILE A 93 -1.78 18.29 -9.92
N ASP A 94 -2.06 19.51 -10.39
CA ASP A 94 -1.93 19.89 -11.79
C ASP A 94 -2.72 18.93 -12.70
N HIS A 95 -2.05 18.03 -13.40
CA HIS A 95 -2.65 17.01 -14.25
C HIS A 95 -2.33 15.58 -13.80
N VAL A 96 -1.65 15.42 -12.66
CA VAL A 96 -1.27 14.11 -12.13
C VAL A 96 -2.24 13.70 -11.03
N ARG A 97 -2.96 12.61 -11.24
CA ARG A 97 -3.78 11.98 -10.21
C ARG A 97 -2.95 10.98 -9.43
N VAL A 98 -2.87 11.14 -8.10
CA VAL A 98 -2.27 10.15 -7.21
C VAL A 98 -3.34 9.43 -6.43
N PHE A 99 -3.25 8.10 -6.43
CA PHE A 99 -4.21 7.22 -5.76
C PHE A 99 -3.48 6.24 -4.85
N ASN A 100 -3.77 6.30 -3.54
CA ASN A 100 -3.29 5.31 -2.59
C ASN A 100 -4.38 4.27 -2.36
N LEU A 101 -4.06 3.00 -2.59
CA LEU A 101 -4.98 1.88 -2.49
C LEU A 101 -5.41 1.59 -1.04
N GLY A 102 -4.69 2.11 -0.04
CA GLY A 102 -4.83 1.70 1.34
C GLY A 102 -4.10 0.39 1.63
N SER A 103 -4.73 -0.55 2.32
CA SER A 103 -4.10 -1.82 2.67
C SER A 103 -5.09 -2.98 2.67
N ILE A 104 -4.63 -4.15 2.22
CA ILE A 104 -5.38 -5.42 2.35
C ILE A 104 -5.20 -6.01 3.75
N SER A 105 -3.97 -5.94 4.31
CA SER A 105 -3.59 -6.68 5.51
C SER A 105 -3.46 -5.84 6.77
N ASN A 106 -3.02 -4.58 6.62
CA ASN A 106 -2.69 -3.69 7.73
C ASN A 106 -3.44 -2.36 7.62
N PRO A 107 -4.78 -2.36 7.53
CA PRO A 107 -5.55 -1.13 7.41
C PRO A 107 -5.38 -0.27 8.67
N MET A 108 -5.45 1.04 8.48
CA MET A 108 -5.43 2.02 9.57
C MET A 108 -6.77 2.75 9.66
N ARG A 109 -7.18 3.10 10.90
CA ARG A 109 -8.42 3.88 11.09
C ARG A 109 -8.43 5.16 10.23
N PRO A 110 -9.61 5.61 9.79
CA PRO A 110 -10.95 5.15 10.20
C PRO A 110 -11.45 3.87 9.50
N ARG A 111 -10.78 3.38 8.46
CA ARG A 111 -11.19 2.18 7.73
C ARG A 111 -10.36 0.97 8.15
N VAL A 112 -11.03 -0.15 8.36
CA VAL A 112 -10.41 -1.43 8.77
C VAL A 112 -10.74 -2.57 7.82
N GLU A 113 -11.49 -2.29 6.77
CA GLU A 113 -11.75 -3.23 5.68
C GLU A 113 -10.50 -3.39 4.80
N ALA A 114 -10.36 -4.55 4.18
CA ALA A 114 -9.37 -4.75 3.13
C ALA A 114 -9.69 -3.83 1.94
N SER A 115 -8.73 -3.06 1.47
CA SER A 115 -8.91 -2.10 0.39
C SER A 115 -8.11 -2.46 -0.85
N TYR A 116 -8.73 -2.30 -2.01
CA TYR A 116 -8.11 -2.43 -3.32
C TYR A 116 -8.83 -1.51 -4.31
N ALA A 117 -8.39 -1.46 -5.55
CA ALA A 117 -9.10 -0.75 -6.61
C ALA A 117 -9.22 -1.60 -7.87
N ILE A 118 -10.28 -1.35 -8.63
CA ILE A 118 -10.44 -1.87 -9.99
C ILE A 118 -10.20 -0.71 -10.94
N LEU A 119 -9.28 -0.89 -11.88
CA LEU A 119 -9.03 0.01 -12.99
C LEU A 119 -9.60 -0.60 -14.26
N GLU A 120 -10.61 0.06 -14.83
CA GLU A 120 -11.18 -0.25 -16.13
C GLU A 120 -10.76 0.83 -17.11
N ALA A 121 -10.27 0.46 -18.28
CA ALA A 121 -9.81 1.41 -19.30
C ALA A 121 -10.12 0.90 -20.71
N ASP A 122 -10.57 1.82 -21.57
CA ASP A 122 -10.74 1.62 -23.00
C ASP A 122 -10.21 2.85 -23.78
N THR A 123 -10.41 2.91 -25.07
CA THR A 123 -9.93 4.02 -25.91
C THR A 123 -10.64 5.35 -25.65
N THR A 124 -11.71 5.38 -24.87
CA THR A 124 -12.50 6.58 -24.56
C THR A 124 -12.18 7.16 -23.17
N GLY A 125 -11.50 6.40 -22.31
CA GLY A 125 -11.12 6.84 -20.97
C GLY A 125 -10.84 5.70 -20.02
N HIS A 126 -10.62 6.05 -18.76
CA HIS A 126 -10.42 5.07 -17.68
C HIS A 126 -11.23 5.43 -16.44
N ASN A 127 -11.54 4.43 -15.64
CA ASN A 127 -12.26 4.54 -14.38
C ASN A 127 -11.54 3.75 -13.30
N LEU A 128 -11.12 4.42 -12.22
CA LEU A 128 -10.46 3.81 -11.07
C LEU A 128 -11.43 3.82 -9.88
N GLN A 129 -11.87 2.63 -9.48
CA GLN A 129 -12.89 2.44 -8.47
C GLN A 129 -12.31 1.83 -7.19
N PRO A 130 -12.28 2.54 -6.05
CA PRO A 130 -11.92 1.94 -4.78
C PRO A 130 -12.96 0.89 -4.36
N ARG A 131 -12.48 -0.18 -3.76
CA ARG A 131 -13.27 -1.26 -3.18
C ARG A 131 -12.84 -1.52 -1.76
N TYR A 132 -13.82 -1.77 -0.90
CA TYR A 132 -13.60 -2.07 0.52
C TYR A 132 -14.38 -3.34 0.83
N VAL A 133 -13.68 -4.33 1.38
CA VAL A 133 -14.26 -5.64 1.67
C VAL A 133 -14.05 -5.96 3.14
N ASP A 134 -15.14 -6.21 3.83
CA ASP A 134 -15.06 -6.78 5.16
C ASP A 134 -14.71 -8.28 5.08
N TYR A 135 -13.96 -8.77 6.06
CA TYR A 135 -13.47 -10.13 6.08
C TYR A 135 -13.51 -10.72 7.50
N ASP A 136 -13.44 -12.02 7.62
CA ASP A 136 -13.39 -12.70 8.92
C ASP A 136 -12.01 -12.46 9.59
N ARG A 137 -11.93 -11.38 10.38
CA ARG A 137 -10.73 -11.01 11.14
C ARG A 137 -10.31 -12.08 12.12
N GLN A 138 -11.27 -12.81 12.71
CA GLN A 138 -10.96 -13.87 13.66
C GLN A 138 -10.31 -15.08 12.96
N ALA A 139 -10.76 -15.41 11.77
CA ALA A 139 -10.13 -16.47 10.96
C ALA A 139 -8.70 -16.09 10.57
N VAL A 140 -8.42 -14.81 10.25
CA VAL A 140 -7.05 -14.32 9.98
C VAL A 140 -6.17 -14.43 11.21
N ILE A 141 -6.64 -13.98 12.38
CA ILE A 141 -5.90 -14.08 13.65
C ILE A 141 -5.62 -15.55 13.99
N ALA A 142 -6.61 -16.43 13.85
CA ALA A 142 -6.42 -17.86 14.06
C ALA A 142 -5.40 -18.47 13.08
N GLY A 143 -5.36 -17.97 11.84
CA GLY A 143 -4.32 -18.31 10.86
C GLY A 143 -2.93 -17.93 11.34
N LEU A 144 -2.74 -16.72 11.85
CA LEU A 144 -1.46 -16.25 12.40
C LEU A 144 -1.02 -17.08 13.63
N GLN A 145 -1.97 -17.47 14.49
CA GLN A 145 -1.70 -18.38 15.62
C GLN A 145 -1.23 -19.74 15.15
N ARG A 146 -1.91 -20.32 14.16
CA ARG A 146 -1.58 -21.65 13.62
C ARG A 146 -0.15 -21.70 13.05
N VAL A 147 0.27 -20.65 12.35
CA VAL A 147 1.64 -20.57 11.80
C VAL A 147 2.66 -20.06 12.83
N LYS A 148 2.23 -19.81 14.08
CA LYS A 148 3.06 -19.28 15.18
C LYS A 148 3.81 -18.01 14.75
N HIS A 149 3.08 -17.09 14.14
CA HIS A 149 3.69 -15.85 13.63
C HIS A 149 4.35 -15.06 14.77
N PRO A 150 5.64 -14.69 14.68
CA PRO A 150 6.40 -14.14 15.81
C PRO A 150 5.93 -12.76 16.28
N THR A 151 5.20 -12.03 15.44
CA THR A 151 4.67 -10.69 15.74
C THR A 151 3.15 -10.64 15.72
N ILE A 152 2.50 -11.73 16.09
CA ILE A 152 1.02 -11.83 16.07
C ILE A 152 0.34 -10.70 16.83
N ASP A 153 0.82 -10.33 18.01
CA ASP A 153 0.25 -9.25 18.83
C ASP A 153 0.30 -7.90 18.09
N PHE A 154 1.37 -7.67 17.34
CA PHE A 154 1.53 -6.46 16.52
C PHE A 154 0.54 -6.44 15.35
N LEU A 155 0.45 -7.53 14.59
CA LEU A 155 -0.46 -7.66 13.45
C LEU A 155 -1.94 -7.64 13.88
N THR A 156 -2.27 -8.27 15.00
CA THR A 156 -3.63 -8.29 15.54
C THR A 156 -4.17 -6.87 15.79
N LYS A 157 -3.33 -5.94 16.23
CA LYS A 157 -3.73 -4.54 16.42
C LYS A 157 -4.19 -3.86 15.13
N PHE A 158 -3.53 -4.13 14.00
CA PHE A 158 -4.00 -3.64 12.69
C PHE A 158 -5.33 -4.30 12.32
N ILE A 159 -5.41 -5.63 12.42
CA ILE A 159 -6.60 -6.40 12.05
C ILE A 159 -7.82 -5.96 12.88
N GLN A 160 -7.64 -5.63 14.15
CA GLN A 160 -8.69 -5.15 15.05
C GLN A 160 -8.97 -3.64 14.93
N GLY A 161 -8.20 -2.93 14.11
CA GLY A 161 -8.35 -1.48 13.93
C GLY A 161 -7.93 -0.68 15.14
N GLU A 162 -6.95 -1.14 15.91
CA GLU A 162 -6.42 -0.39 17.07
C GLU A 162 -5.34 0.61 16.65
N ILE A 163 -4.83 0.51 15.42
CA ILE A 163 -3.78 1.38 14.91
C ILE A 163 -4.41 2.58 14.19
N THR A 164 -3.96 3.77 14.55
CA THR A 164 -4.25 5.03 13.86
C THR A 164 -2.99 5.53 13.16
N PRO A 165 -3.11 6.26 12.04
CA PRO A 165 -1.96 6.87 11.39
C PRO A 165 -1.17 7.75 12.36
N PRO A 166 0.17 7.75 12.32
CA PRO A 166 1.00 8.54 13.23
C PRO A 166 0.68 10.05 13.20
N TRP A 167 0.27 10.55 12.04
CA TRP A 167 -0.11 11.95 11.81
C TRP A 167 -1.55 12.30 12.22
N SER A 168 -2.36 11.32 12.63
CA SER A 168 -3.74 11.56 13.07
C SER A 168 -3.86 11.91 14.57
N LYS A 169 -2.73 11.92 15.29
CA LYS A 169 -2.70 12.35 16.70
C LYS A 169 -2.65 13.87 16.74
N PRO A 170 -3.46 14.51 17.61
CA PRO A 170 -3.41 15.94 17.84
C PRO A 170 -2.06 16.39 18.40
#